data_999013d889aa8aa31b0ae4e7c0b3e111
#
_entry.id   999013d889aa8aa31b0ae4e7c0b3e111
#
_cell.length_a   1.000
_cell.length_b   1.000
_cell.length_c   1.000
_cell.angle_alpha   90.00
_cell.angle_beta   90.00
_cell.angle_gamma   90.00
#
_symmetry.space_group_name_H-M   'P 1'
#
loop_
_entity.id
_entity.type
_entity.pdbx_description
1 polymer ?
#
loop_
_entity_poly.entity_id
_entity_poly.type
_entity_poly.pdbx_seq_one_letter_code
_entity_poly.pdbx_strand_id
1 'polypeptide(L)' 'MKNFDIKIMAERLKILRTEMGIGQNALADSIEVSNASISYWENAKQEPTAQALYKLAVFFDVSVDYILGITDY' A
#
# COMPACT_ATOMS: atom_id res chain seq x y z
N MET A 1 22.47 -0.35 7.59
CA MET A 1 21.39 -0.06 6.61
C MET A 1 20.12 -0.76 7.03
N LYS A 2 18.99 -0.06 6.98
CA LYS A 2 17.70 -0.68 7.26
C LYS A 2 17.34 -1.65 6.14
N ASN A 3 16.79 -2.79 6.52
CA ASN A 3 16.26 -3.74 5.53
C ASN A 3 14.78 -3.42 5.29
N PHE A 4 14.33 -3.68 4.07
CA PHE A 4 12.92 -3.58 3.75
C PHE A 4 12.13 -4.61 4.57
N ASP A 5 11.07 -4.17 5.20
CA ASP A 5 10.18 -5.05 5.96
C ASP A 5 8.78 -5.01 5.33
N ILE A 6 8.41 -6.09 4.65
CA ILE A 6 7.13 -6.18 3.96
C ILE A 6 5.95 -6.05 4.93
N LYS A 7 6.12 -6.41 6.20
CA LYS A 7 5.05 -6.31 7.19
C LYS A 7 4.72 -4.86 7.52
N ILE A 8 5.73 -3.99 7.56
CA ILE A 8 5.52 -2.56 7.78
C ILE A 8 4.73 -1.98 6.61
N MET A 9 5.14 -2.30 5.38
CA MET A 9 4.42 -1.87 4.18
C MET A 9 2.96 -2.33 4.22
N ALA A 10 2.75 -3.62 4.50
CA ALA A 10 1.40 -4.20 4.53
C ALA A 10 0.52 -3.51 5.56
N GLU A 11 1.05 -3.26 6.76
CA GLU A 11 0.33 -2.59 7.83
C GLU A 11 -0.04 -1.16 7.45
N ARG A 12 0.91 -0.42 6.88
CA ARG A 12 0.68 0.98 6.48
C ARG A 12 -0.38 1.09 5.39
N LEU A 13 -0.36 0.20 4.40
CA LEU A 13 -1.38 0.18 3.35
C LEU A 13 -2.76 -0.08 3.94
N LYS A 14 -2.86 -1.04 4.85
CA LYS A 14 -4.13 -1.38 5.48
C LYS A 14 -4.66 -0.21 6.32
N ILE A 15 -3.79 0.42 7.10
CA ILE A 15 -4.16 1.58 7.93
C ILE A 15 -4.64 2.73 7.05
N LEU A 16 -3.91 3.06 6.00
CA LEU A 16 -4.29 4.14 5.08
C LEU A 16 -5.67 3.88 4.48
N ARG A 17 -5.91 2.65 4.03
CA ARG A 17 -7.19 2.29 3.42
C ARG A 17 -8.33 2.36 4.44
N THR A 18 -8.14 1.79 5.62
CA THR A 18 -9.19 1.76 6.64
C THR A 18 -9.49 3.14 7.21
N GLU A 19 -8.48 3.99 7.34
CA GLU A 19 -8.69 5.38 7.78
C GLU A 19 -9.49 6.18 6.76
N MET A 20 -9.35 5.85 5.48
CA MET A 20 -10.14 6.48 4.41
C MET A 20 -11.57 5.93 4.37
N GLY A 21 -11.84 4.84 5.07
CA GLY A 21 -13.17 4.25 5.14
C GLY A 21 -13.59 3.49 3.90
N ILE A 22 -12.63 2.98 3.11
CA ILE A 22 -12.93 2.26 1.88
C ILE A 22 -12.54 0.79 2.00
N GLY A 23 -13.24 -0.06 1.24
CA GLY A 23 -12.91 -1.47 1.15
C GLY A 23 -11.78 -1.76 0.16
N GLN A 24 -11.34 -3.01 0.15
CA GLN A 24 -10.29 -3.44 -0.77
C GLN A 24 -10.72 -3.30 -2.24
N ASN A 25 -11.97 -3.60 -2.54
CA ASN A 25 -12.50 -3.48 -3.91
C ASN A 25 -12.44 -2.03 -4.41
N ALA A 26 -12.85 -1.09 -3.57
CA ALA A 26 -12.85 0.33 -3.93
C ALA A 26 -11.43 0.83 -4.18
N LEU A 27 -10.48 0.42 -3.35
CA LEU A 27 -9.08 0.78 -3.55
C LEU A 27 -8.55 0.18 -4.85
N ALA A 28 -8.82 -1.11 -5.08
CA ALA A 28 -8.37 -1.79 -6.30
C ALA A 28 -8.88 -1.08 -7.56
N ASP A 29 -10.16 -0.73 -7.58
CA ASP A 29 -10.76 -0.01 -8.71
C ASP A 29 -10.10 1.37 -8.90
N SER A 30 -9.82 2.06 -7.80
CA SER A 30 -9.26 3.42 -7.85
C SER A 30 -7.85 3.47 -8.44
N ILE A 31 -7.05 2.43 -8.22
CA ILE A 31 -5.68 2.37 -8.74
C ILE A 31 -5.52 1.35 -9.86
N GLU A 32 -6.62 0.80 -10.35
CA GLU A 32 -6.66 -0.08 -11.53
C GLU A 32 -5.83 -1.35 -11.37
N VAL A 33 -6.02 -2.03 -10.24
CA VAL A 33 -5.41 -3.34 -9.98
C VAL A 33 -6.50 -4.31 -9.55
N SER A 34 -6.15 -5.60 -9.47
CA SER A 34 -7.11 -6.61 -9.01
C SER A 34 -7.31 -6.50 -7.50
N ASN A 35 -8.50 -6.90 -7.04
CA ASN A 35 -8.79 -7.00 -5.61
C ASN A 35 -7.81 -7.96 -4.91
N ALA A 36 -7.44 -9.04 -5.58
CA ALA A 36 -6.48 -10.00 -5.05
C ALA A 36 -5.12 -9.35 -4.77
N SER A 37 -4.69 -8.42 -5.62
CA SER A 37 -3.43 -7.69 -5.42
C SER A 37 -3.45 -6.92 -4.11
N ILE A 38 -4.53 -6.19 -3.83
CA ILE A 38 -4.65 -5.44 -2.58
C ILE A 38 -4.55 -6.39 -1.38
N SER A 39 -5.27 -7.51 -1.43
CA SER A 39 -5.25 -8.49 -0.36
C SER A 39 -3.85 -9.06 -0.13
N TYR A 40 -3.13 -9.40 -1.21
CA TYR A 40 -1.78 -9.92 -1.11
C TYR A 40 -0.82 -8.91 -0.48
N TRP A 41 -0.92 -7.64 -0.87
CA TRP A 41 -0.06 -6.59 -0.30
C TRP A 41 -0.36 -6.36 1.18
N GLU A 42 -1.63 -6.33 1.56
CA GLU A 42 -2.04 -6.09 2.95
C GLU A 42 -1.76 -7.29 3.86
N ASN A 43 -1.58 -8.47 3.29
CA ASN A 43 -1.23 -9.67 4.05
C ASN A 43 0.26 -10.03 3.95
N ALA A 44 1.08 -9.11 3.44
CA ALA A 44 2.52 -9.28 3.32
C ALA A 44 2.91 -10.51 2.48
N LYS A 45 2.10 -10.84 1.48
CA LYS A 45 2.31 -12.00 0.60
C LYS A 45 3.04 -11.63 -0.69
N GLN A 46 2.93 -10.38 -1.11
CA GLN A 46 3.46 -9.90 -2.36
C GLN A 46 3.81 -8.42 -2.23
N GLU A 47 4.79 -7.99 -3.00
CA GLU A 47 5.18 -6.57 -3.07
C GLU A 47 4.47 -5.92 -4.26
N PRO A 48 3.96 -4.69 -4.11
CA PRO A 48 3.46 -3.95 -5.26
C PRO A 48 4.58 -3.63 -6.24
N THR A 49 4.23 -3.53 -7.51
CA THR A 49 5.17 -3.02 -8.51
C THR A 49 5.47 -1.55 -8.24
N ALA A 50 6.53 -1.03 -8.85
CA ALA A 50 6.86 0.39 -8.75
C ALA A 50 5.69 1.27 -9.22
N GLN A 51 5.02 0.88 -10.30
CA GLN A 51 3.85 1.61 -10.81
C GLN A 51 2.70 1.60 -9.80
N ALA A 52 2.44 0.46 -9.17
CA ALA A 52 1.40 0.36 -8.15
C ALA A 52 1.74 1.21 -6.93
N LEU A 53 3.00 1.22 -6.50
CA LEU A 53 3.44 2.08 -5.40
C LEU A 53 3.22 3.56 -5.72
N TYR A 54 3.53 3.97 -6.95
CA TYR A 54 3.27 5.33 -7.40
C TYR A 54 1.79 5.67 -7.26
N LYS A 55 0.91 4.80 -7.76
CA LYS A 55 -0.54 5.01 -7.71
C LYS A 55 -1.06 5.06 -6.28
N LEU A 56 -0.55 4.18 -5.41
CA LEU A 56 -0.93 4.17 -4.00
C LEU A 56 -0.52 5.46 -3.30
N ALA A 57 0.70 5.92 -3.54
CA ALA A 57 1.21 7.14 -2.93
C ALA A 57 0.39 8.35 -3.35
N VAL A 58 0.05 8.46 -4.63
CA VAL A 58 -0.78 9.55 -5.15
C VAL A 58 -2.19 9.47 -4.58
N PHE A 59 -2.78 8.29 -4.57
CA PHE A 59 -4.15 8.09 -4.10
C PHE A 59 -4.30 8.46 -2.61
N PHE A 60 -3.35 8.03 -1.78
CA PHE A 60 -3.38 8.31 -0.34
C PHE A 60 -2.72 9.62 0.04
N ASP A 61 -2.13 10.33 -0.91
CA ASP A 61 -1.41 11.58 -0.67
C ASP A 61 -0.30 11.41 0.38
N VAL A 62 0.49 10.36 0.22
CA VAL A 62 1.66 10.06 1.06
C VAL A 62 2.84 9.76 0.16
N SER A 63 4.04 9.75 0.75
CA SER A 63 5.25 9.38 -0.01
C SER A 63 5.35 7.87 -0.15
N VAL A 64 6.02 7.42 -1.21
CA VAL A 64 6.40 6.02 -1.36
C VAL A 64 7.32 5.61 -0.20
N ASP A 65 8.20 6.52 0.23
CA ASP A 65 9.09 6.29 1.37
C ASP A 65 8.31 5.91 2.62
N TYR A 66 7.20 6.60 2.89
CA TYR A 66 6.35 6.27 4.02
C TYR A 66 5.76 4.86 3.88
N ILE A 67 5.22 4.55 2.69
CA ILE A 67 4.60 3.24 2.45
C ILE A 67 5.62 2.12 2.66
N LEU A 68 6.86 2.32 2.20
CA LEU A 68 7.91 1.31 2.30
C LEU A 68 8.57 1.23 3.68
N GLY A 69 8.27 2.17 4.58
CA GLY A 69 8.86 2.16 5.91
C GLY A 69 10.22 2.82 6.00
N ILE A 70 10.63 3.57 4.98
CA ILE A 70 11.90 4.31 5.01
C ILE A 70 11.81 5.48 5.98
N THR A 71 10.63 6.09 6.07
CA THR A 71 10.36 7.22 6.96
C THR A 71 9.07 6.97 7.73
N ASP A 72 8.88 7.70 8.81
CA ASP A 72 7.67 7.61 9.63
C ASP A 72 6.59 8.61 9.22
N TYR A 73 6.84 9.36 8.14
CA TYR A 73 5.88 10.38 7.69
C TYR A 73 5.81 10.49 6.18
#